data_5add9a86ac6fde022c3d91fee92c0c12
#
_entry.id   5add9a86ac6fde022c3d91fee92c0c12
#
_cell.length_a   1.000
_cell.length_b   1.000
_cell.length_c   1.000
_cell.angle_alpha   90.00
_cell.angle_beta   90.00
_cell.angle_gamma   90.00
#
_symmetry.space_group_name_H-M   'P 1'
#
loop_
_entity.id
_entity.type
_entity.pdbx_description
1 polymer ?
#
loop_
_entity_poly.entity_id
_entity_poly.type
_entity_poly.pdbx_seq_one_letter_code
_entity_poly.pdbx_strand_id
1 'polypeptide(L)'
;ETYFSSKARLVRQSDKFIANADDPYGRRLKAMVPLITLGINNEADYRISGLRLTPTNTEFDFNTPKGSFFFRSPLIGSFNVYNLGFALAIYSELGLDLAGLQPILDQLVGAKGRFEKIKIVDSQPYGVLVDYAHTPDALEKICTEGKKLVPTGSRLHVLFGCGGNRDSTKRPAMAKIVSDYADVIWHTSDNPRDEDAESILNDAAAGLDHVKLNN
;
A
#
# COMPACT_ATOMS: atom_id res chain seq x y z
N GLU A 1 -13.50 -18.18 3.62
CA GLU A 1 -14.96 -18.12 3.40
C GLU A 1 -15.68 -17.35 4.51
N THR A 2 -15.44 -17.68 5.78
CA THR A 2 -16.06 -17.02 6.95
C THR A 2 -15.78 -15.51 7.00
N TYR A 3 -14.53 -15.10 6.70
CA TYR A 3 -14.15 -13.68 6.68
C TYR A 3 -14.88 -12.90 5.57
N PHE A 4 -14.96 -13.47 4.37
CA PHE A 4 -15.71 -12.87 3.26
C PHE A 4 -17.20 -12.71 3.63
N SER A 5 -17.83 -13.76 4.17
CA SER A 5 -19.24 -13.75 4.56
C SER A 5 -19.52 -12.67 5.63
N SER A 6 -18.61 -12.49 6.59
CA SER A 6 -18.72 -11.45 7.60
C SER A 6 -18.63 -10.05 6.99
N LYS A 7 -17.71 -9.82 6.04
CA LYS A 7 -17.60 -8.54 5.32
C LYS A 7 -18.80 -8.27 4.41
N ALA A 8 -19.32 -9.30 3.72
CA ALA A 8 -20.47 -9.16 2.83
C ALA A 8 -21.75 -8.71 3.56
N ARG A 9 -21.85 -8.94 4.89
CA ARG A 9 -22.98 -8.44 5.68
C ARG A 9 -23.07 -6.91 5.71
N LEU A 10 -21.96 -6.20 5.57
CA LEU A 10 -21.94 -4.73 5.53
C LEU A 10 -22.75 -4.14 4.38
N VAL A 11 -22.84 -4.85 3.25
CA VAL A 11 -23.64 -4.40 2.10
C VAL A 11 -25.11 -4.23 2.47
N ARG A 12 -25.64 -5.10 3.31
CA ARG A 12 -27.04 -5.04 3.77
C ARG A 12 -27.32 -3.96 4.83
N GLN A 13 -26.24 -3.34 5.33
CA GLN A 13 -26.28 -2.31 6.37
C GLN A 13 -25.96 -0.92 5.82
N SER A 14 -25.78 -0.82 4.50
CA SER A 14 -25.36 0.42 3.82
C SER A 14 -26.35 0.74 2.71
N ASP A 15 -26.72 2.01 2.58
CA ASP A 15 -27.53 2.49 1.46
C ASP A 15 -26.76 2.45 0.15
N LYS A 16 -25.44 2.69 0.22
CA LYS A 16 -24.50 2.60 -0.89
C LYS A 16 -23.26 1.83 -0.46
N PHE A 17 -22.75 1.00 -1.34
CA PHE A 17 -21.53 0.24 -1.11
C PHE A 17 -20.66 0.30 -2.36
N ILE A 18 -19.37 0.62 -2.18
CA ILE A 18 -18.39 0.67 -3.26
C ILE A 18 -17.39 -0.46 -3.05
N ALA A 19 -17.23 -1.33 -4.05
CA ALA A 19 -16.28 -2.43 -4.00
C ALA A 19 -15.15 -2.27 -5.01
N ASN A 20 -13.99 -2.88 -4.71
CA ASN A 20 -12.86 -2.93 -5.62
C ASN A 20 -13.12 -3.96 -6.75
N ALA A 21 -13.22 -3.49 -7.99
CA ALA A 21 -13.39 -4.34 -9.18
C ALA A 21 -12.14 -5.17 -9.51
N ASP A 22 -10.97 -4.73 -9.04
CA ASP A 22 -9.72 -5.45 -9.27
C ASP A 22 -9.48 -6.57 -8.25
N ASP A 23 -10.19 -6.54 -7.11
CA ASP A 23 -10.15 -7.58 -6.10
C ASP A 23 -11.11 -8.73 -6.42
N PRO A 24 -10.69 -10.01 -6.38
CA PRO A 24 -11.57 -11.16 -6.64
C PRO A 24 -12.81 -11.19 -5.74
N TYR A 25 -12.68 -10.80 -4.47
CA TYR A 25 -13.81 -10.77 -3.54
C TYR A 25 -14.76 -9.60 -3.82
N GLY A 26 -14.24 -8.45 -4.29
CA GLY A 26 -15.05 -7.33 -4.77
C GLY A 26 -15.90 -7.74 -5.98
N ARG A 27 -15.32 -8.42 -6.97
CA ARG A 27 -16.05 -8.97 -8.11
C ARG A 27 -17.09 -10.02 -7.70
N ARG A 28 -16.73 -10.92 -6.79
CA ARG A 28 -17.65 -11.92 -6.23
C ARG A 28 -18.85 -11.23 -5.58
N LEU A 29 -18.62 -10.17 -4.82
CA LEU A 29 -19.68 -9.41 -4.16
C LEU A 29 -20.60 -8.72 -5.18
N LYS A 30 -20.05 -8.11 -6.24
CA LYS A 30 -20.81 -7.51 -7.36
C LYS A 30 -21.72 -8.51 -8.04
N ALA A 31 -21.28 -9.76 -8.18
CA ALA A 31 -22.09 -10.83 -8.76
C ALA A 31 -23.27 -11.28 -7.87
N MET A 32 -23.22 -10.98 -6.57
CA MET A 32 -24.24 -11.40 -5.61
C MET A 32 -25.28 -10.31 -5.35
N VAL A 33 -24.88 -9.03 -5.41
CA VAL A 33 -25.75 -7.88 -5.08
C VAL A 33 -25.39 -6.68 -5.95
N PRO A 34 -26.36 -5.84 -6.31
CA PRO A 34 -26.09 -4.56 -6.96
C PRO A 34 -25.25 -3.68 -6.04
N LEU A 35 -24.13 -3.20 -6.54
CA LEU A 35 -23.25 -2.26 -5.83
C LEU A 35 -22.40 -1.46 -6.83
N ILE A 36 -21.85 -0.37 -6.38
CA ILE A 36 -20.95 0.49 -7.12
C ILE A 36 -19.56 -0.13 -7.12
N THR A 37 -18.80 0.05 -8.19
CA THR A 37 -17.44 -0.46 -8.32
C THR A 37 -16.43 0.63 -8.58
N LEU A 38 -15.21 0.45 -8.06
CA LEU A 38 -14.02 1.20 -8.42
C LEU A 38 -12.97 0.22 -8.95
N GLY A 39 -12.31 0.56 -10.04
CA GLY A 39 -11.22 -0.25 -10.61
C GLY A 39 -10.13 0.58 -11.29
N ILE A 40 -8.94 -0.02 -11.42
CA ILE A 40 -7.81 0.46 -12.23
C ILE A 40 -7.68 -0.43 -13.47
N ASN A 41 -7.65 -1.74 -13.25
CA ASN A 41 -7.35 -2.75 -14.28
C ASN A 41 -8.62 -3.34 -14.91
N ASN A 42 -9.72 -3.38 -14.19
CA ASN A 42 -11.00 -3.92 -14.65
C ASN A 42 -12.04 -2.83 -14.89
N GLU A 43 -13.04 -3.14 -15.70
CA GLU A 43 -14.20 -2.26 -15.90
C GLU A 43 -14.93 -2.04 -14.57
N ALA A 44 -15.29 -0.77 -14.32
CA ALA A 44 -15.94 -0.34 -13.09
C ALA A 44 -16.76 0.93 -13.31
N ASP A 45 -17.71 1.21 -12.41
CA ASP A 45 -18.52 2.43 -12.44
C ASP A 45 -17.68 3.69 -12.25
N TYR A 46 -16.66 3.60 -11.39
CA TYR A 46 -15.57 4.57 -11.23
C TYR A 46 -14.27 3.92 -11.67
N ARG A 47 -13.57 4.55 -12.60
CA ARG A 47 -12.34 3.97 -13.15
C ARG A 47 -11.18 4.94 -13.10
N ILE A 48 -10.04 4.46 -12.63
CA ILE A 48 -8.78 5.18 -12.70
C ILE A 48 -8.03 4.72 -13.94
N SER A 49 -7.58 5.67 -14.76
CA SER A 49 -6.77 5.44 -15.95
C SER A 49 -5.64 6.46 -16.07
N GLY A 50 -4.76 6.32 -17.04
CA GLY A 50 -3.65 7.25 -17.23
C GLY A 50 -2.69 7.33 -16.04
N LEU A 51 -2.64 6.29 -15.19
CA LEU A 51 -1.90 6.28 -13.94
C LEU A 51 -0.41 6.45 -14.16
N ARG A 52 0.16 7.47 -13.51
CA ARG A 52 1.60 7.72 -13.39
C ARG A 52 2.01 7.74 -11.95
N LEU A 53 2.87 6.82 -11.56
CA LEU A 53 3.49 6.76 -10.24
C LEU A 53 4.93 7.28 -10.34
N THR A 54 5.26 8.29 -9.54
CA THR A 54 6.62 8.82 -9.43
C THR A 54 7.09 8.75 -7.97
N PRO A 55 8.37 8.91 -7.69
CA PRO A 55 8.85 8.99 -6.31
C PRO A 55 8.32 10.19 -5.51
N THR A 56 7.68 11.14 -6.17
CA THR A 56 7.22 12.40 -5.55
C THR A 56 5.72 12.59 -5.56
N ASN A 57 5.02 12.03 -6.54
CA ASN A 57 3.58 12.22 -6.71
C ASN A 57 2.94 11.05 -7.47
N THR A 58 1.63 11.05 -7.46
CA THR A 58 0.76 10.19 -8.25
C THR A 58 -0.13 11.06 -9.12
N GLU A 59 -0.28 10.75 -10.40
CA GLU A 59 -1.17 11.42 -11.34
C GLU A 59 -2.08 10.39 -12.00
N PHE A 60 -3.34 10.74 -12.21
CA PHE A 60 -4.33 9.84 -12.84
C PHE A 60 -5.56 10.57 -13.35
N ASP A 61 -6.24 9.95 -14.31
CA ASP A 61 -7.58 10.30 -14.73
C ASP A 61 -8.61 9.50 -13.91
N PHE A 62 -9.55 10.20 -13.29
CA PHE A 62 -10.65 9.63 -12.54
C PHE A 62 -11.93 9.72 -13.35
N ASN A 63 -12.35 8.60 -13.94
CA ASN A 63 -13.53 8.49 -14.77
C ASN A 63 -14.74 8.13 -13.92
N THR A 64 -15.81 8.88 -14.07
CA THR A 64 -17.06 8.74 -13.32
C THR A 64 -18.24 8.65 -14.30
N PRO A 65 -19.45 8.24 -13.86
CA PRO A 65 -20.65 8.31 -14.68
C PRO A 65 -21.00 9.73 -15.18
N LYS A 66 -20.43 10.77 -14.55
CA LYS A 66 -20.70 12.19 -14.88
C LYS A 66 -19.60 12.86 -15.70
N GLY A 67 -18.47 12.20 -15.94
CA GLY A 67 -17.34 12.76 -16.68
C GLY A 67 -15.99 12.30 -16.13
N SER A 68 -14.91 12.81 -16.72
CA SER A 68 -13.53 12.50 -16.35
C SER A 68 -12.85 13.70 -15.75
N PHE A 69 -12.06 13.46 -14.71
CA PHE A 69 -11.31 14.49 -13.96
C PHE A 69 -9.85 14.04 -13.86
N PHE A 70 -8.92 14.95 -14.16
CA PHE A 70 -7.50 14.71 -13.90
C PHE A 70 -7.17 15.14 -12.48
N PHE A 71 -6.44 14.26 -11.77
CA PHE A 71 -5.95 14.54 -10.41
C PHE A 71 -4.48 14.23 -10.25
N ARG A 72 -3.85 15.03 -9.38
CA ARG A 72 -2.50 14.81 -8.87
C ARG A 72 -2.53 14.81 -7.35
N SER A 73 -1.70 13.98 -6.72
CA SER A 73 -1.56 13.91 -5.26
C SER A 73 -0.12 13.64 -4.86
N PRO A 74 0.38 14.20 -3.75
CA PRO A 74 1.68 13.86 -3.19
C PRO A 74 1.75 12.45 -2.58
N LEU A 75 0.60 11.77 -2.42
CA LEU A 75 0.57 10.40 -1.94
C LEU A 75 1.11 9.45 -3.02
N ILE A 76 2.07 8.62 -2.67
CA ILE A 76 2.76 7.68 -3.56
C ILE A 76 2.36 6.23 -3.27
N GLY A 77 2.55 5.36 -4.26
CA GLY A 77 2.24 3.93 -4.17
C GLY A 77 0.83 3.58 -4.66
N SER A 78 0.71 2.40 -5.29
CA SER A 78 -0.52 1.96 -5.94
C SER A 78 -1.71 1.82 -4.98
N PHE A 79 -1.47 1.43 -3.74
CA PHE A 79 -2.54 1.33 -2.73
C PHE A 79 -3.12 2.71 -2.36
N ASN A 80 -2.32 3.79 -2.41
CA ASN A 80 -2.85 5.15 -2.21
C ASN A 80 -3.70 5.62 -3.39
N VAL A 81 -3.45 5.10 -4.59
CA VAL A 81 -4.35 5.34 -5.74
C VAL A 81 -5.74 4.78 -5.46
N TYR A 82 -5.83 3.54 -4.93
CA TYR A 82 -7.12 2.99 -4.49
C TYR A 82 -7.75 3.81 -3.37
N ASN A 83 -6.96 4.19 -2.35
CA ASN A 83 -7.48 5.01 -1.24
C ASN A 83 -8.07 6.33 -1.74
N LEU A 84 -7.35 7.04 -2.62
CA LEU A 84 -7.84 8.27 -3.25
C LEU A 84 -9.07 8.00 -4.12
N GLY A 85 -9.04 6.97 -4.95
CA GLY A 85 -10.16 6.59 -5.81
C GLY A 85 -11.43 6.30 -5.02
N PHE A 86 -11.33 5.54 -3.91
CA PHE A 86 -12.46 5.29 -3.03
C PHE A 86 -12.96 6.56 -2.36
N ALA A 87 -12.06 7.43 -1.90
CA ALA A 87 -12.44 8.71 -1.30
C ALA A 87 -13.18 9.61 -2.32
N LEU A 88 -12.67 9.71 -3.55
CA LEU A 88 -13.29 10.48 -4.63
C LEU A 88 -14.63 9.89 -5.08
N ALA A 89 -14.74 8.55 -5.14
CA ALA A 89 -15.99 7.89 -5.47
C ALA A 89 -17.06 8.13 -4.39
N ILE A 90 -16.69 8.02 -3.11
CA ILE A 90 -17.59 8.35 -1.99
C ILE A 90 -18.01 9.82 -2.07
N TYR A 91 -17.09 10.73 -2.32
CA TYR A 91 -17.35 12.17 -2.45
C TYR A 91 -18.36 12.44 -3.57
N SER A 92 -18.18 11.80 -4.73
CA SER A 92 -19.10 11.88 -5.86
C SER A 92 -20.49 11.29 -5.55
N GLU A 93 -20.54 10.16 -4.83
CA GLU A 93 -21.80 9.50 -4.45
C GLU A 93 -22.59 10.29 -3.40
N LEU A 94 -21.94 11.15 -2.63
CA LEU A 94 -22.58 12.13 -1.74
C LEU A 94 -23.13 13.34 -2.50
N GLY A 95 -22.97 13.39 -3.83
CA GLY A 95 -23.45 14.48 -4.67
C GLY A 95 -22.57 15.73 -4.65
N LEU A 96 -21.35 15.62 -4.14
CA LEU A 96 -20.40 16.71 -4.05
C LEU A 96 -19.62 16.87 -5.37
N ASP A 97 -19.22 18.10 -5.69
CA ASP A 97 -18.54 18.41 -6.95
C ASP A 97 -17.05 18.07 -6.88
N LEU A 98 -16.59 17.25 -7.82
CA LEU A 98 -15.19 16.89 -7.99
C LEU A 98 -14.35 18.01 -8.63
N ALA A 99 -14.99 18.93 -9.36
CA ALA A 99 -14.29 20.09 -9.91
C ALA A 99 -13.76 20.97 -8.78
N GLY A 100 -12.52 21.38 -8.89
CA GLY A 100 -11.90 22.23 -7.84
C GLY A 100 -11.30 21.46 -6.65
N LEU A 101 -11.31 20.12 -6.60
CA LEU A 101 -10.66 19.36 -5.53
C LEU A 101 -9.13 19.35 -5.61
N GLN A 102 -8.54 19.67 -6.76
CA GLN A 102 -7.09 19.61 -6.94
C GLN A 102 -6.29 20.34 -5.86
N PRO A 103 -6.65 21.59 -5.44
CA PRO A 103 -5.91 22.28 -4.37
C PRO A 103 -5.96 21.57 -3.02
N ILE A 104 -6.99 20.77 -2.75
CA ILE A 104 -7.12 19.96 -1.54
C ILE A 104 -6.23 18.73 -1.67
N LEU A 105 -6.22 18.07 -2.82
CA LEU A 105 -5.39 16.90 -3.08
C LEU A 105 -3.89 17.23 -3.04
N ASP A 106 -3.49 18.41 -3.49
CA ASP A 106 -2.10 18.89 -3.43
C ASP A 106 -1.59 19.07 -1.97
N GLN A 107 -2.49 19.27 -1.02
CA GLN A 107 -2.17 19.44 0.40
C GLN A 107 -2.24 18.14 1.22
N LEU A 108 -2.56 17.02 0.58
CA LEU A 108 -2.67 15.76 1.31
C LEU A 108 -1.32 15.35 1.90
N VAL A 109 -1.36 15.00 3.17
CA VAL A 109 -0.24 14.40 3.89
C VAL A 109 -0.59 12.95 4.14
N GLY A 110 0.32 12.05 3.81
CA GLY A 110 0.15 10.62 4.10
C GLY A 110 0.03 10.34 5.59
N ALA A 111 -0.63 9.25 5.93
CA ALA A 111 -0.66 8.80 7.32
C ALA A 111 0.76 8.41 7.77
N LYS A 112 1.14 8.83 9.00
CA LYS A 112 2.44 8.48 9.59
C LYS A 112 2.65 6.97 9.61
N GLY A 113 3.83 6.54 9.19
CA GLY A 113 4.19 5.13 9.12
C GLY A 113 3.37 4.32 8.09
N ARG A 114 2.80 4.94 7.07
CA ARG A 114 2.09 4.29 5.97
C ARG A 114 2.65 4.74 4.62
N PHE A 115 3.75 4.11 4.22
CA PHE A 115 4.56 4.50 3.06
C PHE A 115 4.92 5.98 3.13
N GLU A 116 5.17 6.42 4.33
CA GLU A 116 5.44 7.81 4.67
C GLU A 116 6.80 8.22 4.10
N LYS A 117 6.79 9.26 3.27
CA LYS A 117 8.02 9.83 2.74
C LYS A 117 8.69 10.71 3.79
N ILE A 118 9.91 10.36 4.16
CA ILE A 118 10.72 11.13 5.10
C ILE A 118 11.72 11.99 4.33
N LYS A 119 11.67 13.28 4.57
CA LYS A 119 12.63 14.25 4.08
C LYS A 119 13.36 14.87 5.26
N ILE A 120 14.65 14.62 5.37
CA ILE A 120 15.49 15.10 6.46
C ILE A 120 16.12 16.44 6.10
N VAL A 121 16.60 16.57 4.86
CA VAL A 121 17.23 17.78 4.33
C VAL A 121 16.76 18.03 2.88
N ASP A 122 16.81 19.27 2.43
CA ASP A 122 16.33 19.62 1.08
C ASP A 122 17.14 18.98 -0.04
N SER A 123 18.43 18.82 0.15
CA SER A 123 19.37 18.22 -0.81
C SER A 123 19.50 16.70 -0.71
N GLN A 124 18.56 16.02 -0.02
CA GLN A 124 18.63 14.56 0.17
C GLN A 124 18.63 13.82 -1.17
N PRO A 125 19.72 13.10 -1.53
CA PRO A 125 19.86 12.46 -2.83
C PRO A 125 19.20 11.08 -2.91
N TYR A 126 18.56 10.61 -1.84
CA TYR A 126 17.90 9.31 -1.74
C TYR A 126 16.49 9.46 -1.18
N GLY A 127 15.59 8.55 -1.54
CA GLY A 127 14.27 8.42 -0.92
C GLY A 127 14.34 7.63 0.38
N VAL A 128 13.62 8.07 1.40
CA VAL A 128 13.36 7.30 2.63
C VAL A 128 11.86 7.14 2.79
N LEU A 129 11.42 5.89 2.95
CA LEU A 129 10.02 5.54 3.17
C LEU A 129 9.90 4.77 4.48
N VAL A 130 8.89 5.09 5.27
CA VAL A 130 8.58 4.38 6.52
C VAL A 130 7.20 3.77 6.40
N ASP A 131 7.11 2.47 6.72
CA ASP A 131 5.84 1.75 6.74
C ASP A 131 5.72 0.84 7.96
N TYR A 132 4.50 0.61 8.40
CA TYR A 132 4.15 -0.25 9.53
C TYR A 132 3.95 -1.72 9.12
N ALA A 133 4.38 -2.13 7.94
CA ALA A 133 4.26 -3.52 7.47
C ALA A 133 4.96 -4.48 8.45
N HIS A 134 4.20 -5.39 9.03
CA HIS A 134 4.66 -6.35 10.05
C HIS A 134 4.11 -7.77 9.82
N THR A 135 3.68 -8.05 8.59
CA THR A 135 3.26 -9.38 8.13
C THR A 135 3.90 -9.66 6.78
N PRO A 136 4.09 -10.96 6.41
CA PRO A 136 4.67 -11.30 5.11
C PRO A 136 3.96 -10.62 3.93
N ASP A 137 2.64 -10.70 3.84
CA ASP A 137 1.84 -10.11 2.76
C ASP A 137 1.98 -8.57 2.69
N ALA A 138 1.97 -7.89 3.85
CA ALA A 138 2.16 -6.45 3.89
C ALA A 138 3.58 -6.05 3.46
N LEU A 139 4.59 -6.78 3.93
CA LEU A 139 5.99 -6.53 3.59
C LEU A 139 6.25 -6.76 2.10
N GLU A 140 5.67 -7.80 1.52
CA GLU A 140 5.76 -8.08 0.08
C GLU A 140 5.19 -6.91 -0.74
N LYS A 141 4.02 -6.41 -0.37
CA LYS A 141 3.39 -5.26 -1.03
C LYS A 141 4.28 -4.01 -0.96
N ILE A 142 4.82 -3.71 0.21
CA ILE A 142 5.68 -2.53 0.40
C ILE A 142 7.00 -2.67 -0.35
N CYS A 143 7.64 -3.82 -0.33
CA CYS A 143 8.87 -4.09 -1.08
C CYS A 143 8.62 -4.01 -2.59
N THR A 144 7.50 -4.56 -3.07
CA THR A 144 7.09 -4.45 -4.48
C THR A 144 6.92 -2.99 -4.91
N GLU A 145 6.22 -2.19 -4.11
CA GLU A 145 6.03 -0.75 -4.40
C GLU A 145 7.36 0.01 -4.31
N GLY A 146 8.18 -0.28 -3.30
CA GLY A 146 9.51 0.32 -3.16
C GLY A 146 10.38 0.04 -4.38
N LYS A 147 10.39 -1.20 -4.88
CA LYS A 147 11.19 -1.58 -6.06
C LYS A 147 10.78 -0.83 -7.33
N LYS A 148 9.50 -0.52 -7.51
CA LYS A 148 9.00 0.29 -8.65
C LYS A 148 9.49 1.74 -8.60
N LEU A 149 9.81 2.25 -7.43
CA LEU A 149 10.27 3.63 -7.24
C LEU A 149 11.79 3.78 -7.38
N VAL A 150 12.53 2.67 -7.44
CA VAL A 150 14.00 2.70 -7.56
C VAL A 150 14.39 3.07 -9.00
N PRO A 151 15.13 4.18 -9.21
CA PRO A 151 15.61 4.53 -10.53
C PRO A 151 16.63 3.51 -11.07
N THR A 152 16.73 3.42 -12.39
CA THR A 152 17.75 2.58 -13.04
C THR A 152 19.15 2.92 -12.52
N GLY A 153 19.92 1.92 -12.15
CA GLY A 153 21.27 2.06 -11.58
C GLY A 153 21.32 2.38 -10.07
N SER A 154 20.17 2.52 -9.43
CA SER A 154 20.05 2.71 -7.97
C SER A 154 19.69 1.40 -7.28
N ARG A 155 19.71 1.39 -5.96
CA ARG A 155 19.48 0.19 -5.13
C ARG A 155 18.34 0.41 -4.14
N LEU A 156 17.56 -0.65 -3.91
CA LEU A 156 16.58 -0.72 -2.83
C LEU A 156 17.27 -1.22 -1.55
N HIS A 157 17.35 -0.37 -0.56
CA HIS A 157 17.75 -0.75 0.79
C HIS A 157 16.50 -0.99 1.62
N VAL A 158 16.44 -2.12 2.33
CA VAL A 158 15.34 -2.43 3.24
C VAL A 158 15.91 -2.66 4.64
N LEU A 159 15.49 -1.82 5.57
CA LEU A 159 15.73 -2.01 6.99
C LEU A 159 14.47 -2.59 7.61
N PHE A 160 14.57 -3.75 8.25
CA PHE A 160 13.44 -4.40 8.90
C PHE A 160 13.84 -5.14 10.16
N GLY A 161 12.87 -5.38 11.04
CA GLY A 161 12.98 -6.23 12.21
C GLY A 161 11.67 -6.93 12.50
N CYS A 162 11.71 -7.89 13.40
CA CYS A 162 10.53 -8.64 13.85
C CYS A 162 10.27 -8.36 15.32
N GLY A 163 9.00 -8.14 15.70
CA GLY A 163 8.63 -7.93 17.09
C GLY A 163 8.53 -9.26 17.86
N GLY A 164 8.86 -9.20 19.16
CA GLY A 164 8.64 -10.28 20.11
C GLY A 164 7.18 -10.45 20.53
N ASN A 165 6.86 -11.57 21.20
CA ASN A 165 5.51 -11.97 21.63
C ASN A 165 4.51 -11.95 20.45
N ARG A 166 4.96 -12.39 19.28
CA ARG A 166 4.22 -12.52 18.04
C ARG A 166 4.45 -13.91 17.45
N ASP A 167 3.69 -14.22 16.41
CA ASP A 167 3.82 -15.46 15.65
C ASP A 167 5.23 -15.57 15.03
N SER A 168 6.10 -16.37 15.65
CA SER A 168 7.50 -16.56 15.24
C SER A 168 7.62 -17.24 13.89
N THR A 169 6.61 -18.03 13.47
CA THR A 169 6.63 -18.73 12.18
C THR A 169 6.66 -17.78 10.97
N LYS A 170 6.27 -16.53 11.17
CA LYS A 170 6.32 -15.48 10.14
C LYS A 170 7.71 -14.87 9.94
N ARG A 171 8.61 -14.98 10.92
CA ARG A 171 9.94 -14.33 10.91
C ARG A 171 10.76 -14.75 9.70
N PRO A 172 10.97 -16.07 9.42
CA PRO A 172 11.69 -16.49 8.22
C PRO A 172 11.00 -16.06 6.91
N ALA A 173 9.66 -16.10 6.86
CA ALA A 173 8.91 -15.71 5.67
C ALA A 173 9.06 -14.21 5.37
N MET A 174 9.05 -13.35 6.40
CA MET A 174 9.30 -11.91 6.26
C MET A 174 10.72 -11.64 5.74
N ALA A 175 11.71 -12.29 6.32
CA ALA A 175 13.10 -12.18 5.91
C ALA A 175 13.32 -12.65 4.46
N LYS A 176 12.66 -13.75 4.05
CA LYS A 176 12.70 -14.23 2.67
C LYS A 176 12.15 -13.21 1.68
N ILE A 177 11.02 -12.57 2.00
CA ILE A 177 10.44 -11.54 1.17
C ILE A 177 11.41 -10.37 1.01
N VAL A 178 12.00 -9.88 2.11
CA VAL A 178 13.01 -8.82 2.01
C VAL A 178 14.16 -9.24 1.12
N SER A 179 14.63 -10.48 1.25
CA SER A 179 15.72 -11.03 0.42
C SER A 179 15.37 -11.10 -1.06
N ASP A 180 14.11 -11.38 -1.39
CA ASP A 180 13.67 -11.48 -2.79
C ASP A 180 13.63 -10.10 -3.49
N TYR A 181 13.31 -9.02 -2.76
CA TYR A 181 13.09 -7.69 -3.33
C TYR A 181 14.26 -6.71 -3.12
N ALA A 182 14.93 -6.75 -1.96
CA ALA A 182 15.99 -5.80 -1.63
C ALA A 182 17.28 -6.07 -2.39
N ASP A 183 18.01 -5.02 -2.69
CA ASP A 183 19.38 -5.09 -3.18
C ASP A 183 20.39 -5.05 -2.01
N VAL A 184 20.00 -4.43 -0.89
CA VAL A 184 20.76 -4.38 0.36
C VAL A 184 19.80 -4.54 1.54
N ILE A 185 20.14 -5.40 2.48
CA ILE A 185 19.32 -5.73 3.65
C ILE A 185 19.99 -5.22 4.93
N TRP A 186 19.22 -4.50 5.74
CA TRP A 186 19.59 -4.10 7.10
C TRP A 186 18.67 -4.84 8.07
N HIS A 187 19.17 -5.92 8.65
CA HIS A 187 18.41 -6.70 9.61
C HIS A 187 18.71 -6.23 11.02
N THR A 188 17.70 -5.82 11.75
CA THR A 188 17.86 -5.23 13.07
C THR A 188 16.81 -5.74 14.06
N SER A 189 17.07 -5.54 15.34
CA SER A 189 16.05 -5.73 16.38
C SER A 189 14.97 -4.65 16.23
N ASP A 190 13.72 -5.07 16.41
CA ASP A 190 12.57 -4.18 16.64
C ASP A 190 12.22 -4.24 18.14
N ASN A 191 10.96 -4.23 18.51
CA ASN A 191 10.52 -4.34 19.89
C ASN A 191 10.50 -5.81 20.35
N PRO A 192 11.50 -6.28 21.13
CA PRO A 192 11.59 -7.69 21.53
C PRO A 192 10.57 -8.08 22.61
N ARG A 193 9.99 -7.11 23.32
CA ARG A 193 9.10 -7.35 24.47
C ARG A 193 9.77 -8.25 25.51
N ASP A 194 9.16 -9.43 25.79
CA ASP A 194 9.67 -10.39 26.77
C ASP A 194 10.57 -11.47 26.14
N GLU A 195 10.77 -11.45 24.82
CA GLU A 195 11.65 -12.38 24.12
C GLU A 195 13.08 -11.85 24.05
N ASP A 196 14.05 -12.77 23.95
CA ASP A 196 15.43 -12.41 23.66
C ASP A 196 15.58 -11.87 22.24
N ALA A 197 16.19 -10.69 22.10
CA ALA A 197 16.35 -10.04 20.81
C ALA A 197 17.20 -10.84 19.82
N GLU A 198 18.24 -11.53 20.29
CA GLU A 198 19.10 -12.39 19.48
C GLU A 198 18.35 -13.61 18.96
N SER A 199 17.47 -14.19 19.78
CA SER A 199 16.62 -15.31 19.34
C SER A 199 15.68 -14.88 18.21
N ILE A 200 15.09 -13.67 18.29
CA ILE A 200 14.24 -13.15 17.23
C ILE A 200 15.01 -12.94 15.92
N LEU A 201 16.22 -12.38 16.03
CA LEU A 201 17.10 -12.19 14.86
C LEU A 201 17.48 -13.53 14.24
N ASN A 202 17.84 -14.52 15.06
CA ASN A 202 18.19 -15.86 14.58
C ASN A 202 17.02 -16.57 13.88
N ASP A 203 15.79 -16.45 14.39
CA ASP A 203 14.61 -17.00 13.74
C ASP A 203 14.39 -16.39 12.34
N ALA A 204 14.59 -15.10 12.20
CA ALA A 204 14.44 -14.43 10.91
C ALA A 204 15.61 -14.75 9.95
N ALA A 205 16.83 -14.95 10.47
CA ALA A 205 18.04 -15.19 9.68
C ALA A 205 17.91 -16.38 8.72
N ALA A 206 17.10 -17.39 9.07
CA ALA A 206 16.84 -18.55 8.22
C ALA A 206 16.22 -18.21 6.85
N GLY A 207 15.61 -17.03 6.72
CA GLY A 207 15.04 -16.56 5.46
C GLY A 207 15.92 -15.56 4.69
N LEU A 208 17.06 -15.16 5.24
CA LEU A 208 17.91 -14.11 4.68
C LEU A 208 18.85 -14.63 3.59
N ASP A 209 19.01 -13.83 2.55
CA ASP A 209 20.14 -13.95 1.62
C ASP A 209 21.35 -13.20 2.20
N HIS A 210 22.31 -13.95 2.71
CA HIS A 210 23.50 -13.42 3.38
C HIS A 210 24.40 -12.57 2.47
N VAL A 211 24.31 -12.72 1.15
CA VAL A 211 25.07 -11.90 0.19
C VAL A 211 24.58 -10.46 0.17
N LYS A 212 23.30 -10.24 0.48
CA LYS A 212 22.66 -8.93 0.50
C LYS A 212 22.67 -8.24 1.87
N LEU A 213 23.10 -8.95 2.93
CA LEU A 213 23.23 -8.38 4.26
C LEU A 213 24.31 -7.28 4.25
N ASN A 214 23.95 -6.14 4.81
CA ASN A 214 24.90 -5.09 5.15
C ASN A 214 25.27 -5.25 6.61
N ASN A 215 26.51 -5.63 6.89
CA ASN A 215 27.09 -5.79 8.23
C ASN A 215 27.62 -4.46 8.74
#